data_5daf334371879749ba60b6d43a91bba8
#
_entry.id   5daf334371879749ba60b6d43a91bba8
#
_cell.length_a   1.000
_cell.length_b   1.000
_cell.length_c   1.000
_cell.angle_alpha   90.00
_cell.angle_beta   90.00
_cell.angle_gamma   90.00
#
_symmetry.space_group_name_H-M   'P 1'
#
loop_
_entity.id
_entity.type
_entity.pdbx_description
1 polymer ?
#
loop_
_entity_poly.entity_id
_entity_poly.type
_entity_poly.pdbx_seq_one_letter_code
_entity_poly.pdbx_strand_id
1 'polypeptide(L)'
;MKIDSVDVLREHLASAVALEHSTVPLYLYAYYSVEDPHSAAAQTMRSVVMQEMAHVCLATNLLVAVRGEPHFDDPTFIPCYPALMPHHQPPLTLRLQPASVTVVRDVFCAIERPMTVRDVPEAGDFTSIGQFYAAIAAGFRTLVAELGPAAVFEGHPWRQLTTGYHGGYAGATGTLVAVHDLPSALRAVHEIVRQGEGTAHGENDEPGELAHYWRFNQIVDTTTPLRSVLPVVADPSTESLPPGPLHDLSALFDAAYALLLRLMQRVWADEEPSRADLIAALVPLMARVLKPIATILVTSPIERREVNAGPSFAFSTTPQADILASCERLTSTYPRLKSVAQALHHLPLIDVPVAA
;
A
#
# COMPACT_ATOMS: atom_id res chain seq x y z
N MET A 1 -11.65 -17.98 -13.49
CA MET A 1 -13.04 -17.44 -13.72
C MET A 1 -12.94 -16.39 -14.80
N LYS A 2 -13.88 -16.34 -15.76
CA LYS A 2 -13.82 -15.35 -16.86
C LYS A 2 -14.49 -14.05 -16.40
N ILE A 3 -13.90 -12.90 -16.74
CA ILE A 3 -14.52 -11.59 -16.50
C ILE A 3 -15.48 -11.30 -17.66
N ASP A 4 -16.76 -11.63 -17.48
CA ASP A 4 -17.81 -11.57 -18.51
C ASP A 4 -18.97 -10.62 -18.16
N SER A 5 -18.85 -9.88 -17.06
CA SER A 5 -19.78 -8.81 -16.71
C SER A 5 -19.04 -7.65 -16.02
N VAL A 6 -19.66 -6.46 -16.00
CA VAL A 6 -19.10 -5.29 -15.32
C VAL A 6 -19.05 -5.52 -13.82
N ASP A 7 -19.98 -6.27 -13.24
CA ASP A 7 -19.96 -6.58 -11.80
C ASP A 7 -18.79 -7.51 -11.45
N VAL A 8 -18.54 -8.55 -12.24
CA VAL A 8 -17.36 -9.41 -12.07
C VAL A 8 -16.06 -8.61 -12.26
N LEU A 9 -16.03 -7.64 -13.18
CA LEU A 9 -14.89 -6.73 -13.34
C LEU A 9 -14.68 -5.87 -12.09
N ARG A 10 -15.75 -5.32 -11.49
CA ARG A 10 -15.69 -4.56 -10.22
C ARG A 10 -15.13 -5.39 -9.08
N GLU A 11 -15.57 -6.64 -8.92
CA GLU A 11 -15.05 -7.57 -7.91
C GLU A 11 -13.54 -7.80 -8.07
N HIS A 12 -13.07 -8.01 -9.30
CA HIS A 12 -11.65 -8.19 -9.57
C HIS A 12 -10.84 -6.91 -9.34
N LEU A 13 -11.39 -5.74 -9.67
CA LEU A 13 -10.74 -4.46 -9.40
C LEU A 13 -10.70 -4.14 -7.90
N ALA A 14 -11.74 -4.47 -7.14
CA ALA A 14 -11.72 -4.37 -5.67
C ALA A 14 -10.66 -5.31 -5.07
N SER A 15 -10.55 -6.54 -5.60
CA SER A 15 -9.49 -7.46 -5.22
C SER A 15 -8.10 -6.93 -5.59
N ALA A 16 -7.95 -6.25 -6.74
CA ALA A 16 -6.70 -5.60 -7.13
C ALA A 16 -6.30 -4.50 -6.13
N VAL A 17 -7.23 -3.63 -5.70
CA VAL A 17 -6.97 -2.61 -4.69
C VAL A 17 -6.48 -3.24 -3.37
N ALA A 18 -7.12 -4.30 -2.92
CA ALA A 18 -6.72 -5.02 -1.70
C ALA A 18 -5.35 -5.72 -1.85
N LEU A 19 -5.07 -6.26 -3.03
CA LEU A 19 -3.80 -6.92 -3.36
C LEU A 19 -2.65 -5.92 -3.28
N GLU A 20 -2.72 -4.79 -4.01
CA GLU A 20 -1.70 -3.74 -4.01
C GLU A 20 -1.49 -3.18 -2.59
N HIS A 21 -2.59 -2.93 -1.86
CA HIS A 21 -2.48 -2.45 -0.48
C HIS A 21 -1.80 -3.46 0.43
N SER A 22 -2.00 -4.77 0.24
CA SER A 22 -1.45 -5.81 1.12
C SER A 22 0.08 -5.89 1.11
N THR A 23 0.74 -5.42 0.06
CA THR A 23 2.21 -5.37 -0.07
C THR A 23 2.82 -4.22 0.73
N VAL A 24 2.12 -3.09 0.84
CA VAL A 24 2.63 -1.85 1.46
C VAL A 24 3.06 -2.04 2.91
N PRO A 25 2.27 -2.65 3.83
CA PRO A 25 2.71 -2.92 5.20
C PRO A 25 3.95 -3.81 5.29
N LEU A 26 4.06 -4.84 4.44
CA LEU A 26 5.21 -5.74 4.42
C LEU A 26 6.51 -4.99 4.09
N TYR A 27 6.49 -4.22 3.01
CA TYR A 27 7.66 -3.48 2.55
C TYR A 27 8.01 -2.34 3.49
N LEU A 28 7.01 -1.65 4.06
CA LEU A 28 7.22 -0.64 5.11
C LEU A 28 7.83 -1.25 6.36
N TYR A 29 7.34 -2.43 6.79
CA TYR A 29 7.87 -3.10 7.97
C TYR A 29 9.36 -3.44 7.82
N ALA A 30 9.72 -4.04 6.69
CA ALA A 30 11.10 -4.32 6.36
C ALA A 30 11.93 -3.03 6.27
N TYR A 31 11.43 -2.00 5.58
CA TYR A 31 12.11 -0.69 5.49
C TYR A 31 12.37 -0.07 6.87
N TYR A 32 11.38 -0.07 7.77
CA TYR A 32 11.54 0.52 9.11
C TYR A 32 12.54 -0.25 9.99
N SER A 33 12.75 -1.53 9.72
CA SER A 33 13.72 -2.33 10.44
C SER A 33 15.17 -2.09 10.00
N VAL A 34 15.43 -1.44 8.86
CA VAL A 34 16.79 -1.11 8.43
C VAL A 34 17.33 0.05 9.27
N GLU A 35 18.48 -0.16 9.94
CA GLU A 35 19.04 0.80 10.90
C GLU A 35 19.43 2.12 10.23
N ASP A 36 20.08 2.07 9.06
CA ASP A 36 20.39 3.25 8.25
C ASP A 36 19.35 3.49 7.16
N PRO A 37 18.41 4.44 7.32
CA PRO A 37 17.39 4.75 6.33
C PRO A 37 17.96 5.37 5.05
N HIS A 38 19.24 5.75 5.03
CA HIS A 38 19.94 6.30 3.86
C HIS A 38 20.76 5.25 3.12
N SER A 39 20.86 4.03 3.62
CA SER A 39 21.51 2.93 2.92
C SER A 39 20.83 2.64 1.58
N ALA A 40 21.59 2.12 0.61
CA ALA A 40 21.04 1.80 -0.72
C ALA A 40 19.86 0.82 -0.62
N ALA A 41 19.95 -0.22 0.24
CA ALA A 41 18.86 -1.17 0.44
C ALA A 41 17.58 -0.51 1.00
N ALA A 42 17.72 0.39 2.00
CA ALA A 42 16.58 1.14 2.53
C ALA A 42 15.95 2.04 1.49
N GLN A 43 16.76 2.75 0.67
CA GLN A 43 16.24 3.60 -0.40
C GLN A 43 15.56 2.78 -1.50
N THR A 44 16.07 1.59 -1.83
CA THR A 44 15.41 0.65 -2.74
C THR A 44 14.04 0.24 -2.21
N MET A 45 13.95 -0.24 -0.97
CA MET A 45 12.67 -0.62 -0.35
C MET A 45 11.69 0.57 -0.31
N ARG A 46 12.17 1.75 0.09
CA ARG A 46 11.35 2.96 0.14
C ARG A 46 10.81 3.34 -1.24
N SER A 47 11.64 3.28 -2.29
CA SER A 47 11.20 3.63 -3.65
C SER A 47 10.13 2.67 -4.18
N VAL A 48 10.27 1.37 -3.88
CA VAL A 48 9.23 0.37 -4.20
C VAL A 48 7.93 0.68 -3.45
N VAL A 49 7.98 0.89 -2.12
CA VAL A 49 6.78 1.26 -1.34
C VAL A 49 6.05 2.48 -1.92
N MET A 50 6.79 3.49 -2.38
CA MET A 50 6.17 4.69 -2.98
C MET A 50 5.44 4.35 -4.28
N GLN A 51 5.96 3.41 -5.08
CA GLN A 51 5.29 2.95 -6.29
C GLN A 51 4.10 2.03 -5.98
N GLU A 52 4.19 1.16 -4.95
CA GLU A 52 3.04 0.37 -4.48
C GLU A 52 1.87 1.27 -4.03
N MET A 53 2.16 2.38 -3.34
CA MET A 53 1.13 3.37 -3.01
C MET A 53 0.50 4.00 -4.26
N ALA A 54 1.27 4.20 -5.33
CA ALA A 54 0.73 4.64 -6.62
C ALA A 54 -0.08 3.55 -7.31
N HIS A 55 0.32 2.27 -7.19
CA HIS A 55 -0.46 1.14 -7.70
C HIS A 55 -1.82 1.02 -7.02
N VAL A 56 -1.89 1.19 -5.69
CA VAL A 56 -3.18 1.30 -4.98
C VAL A 56 -4.05 2.39 -5.58
N CYS A 57 -3.48 3.58 -5.87
CA CYS A 57 -4.23 4.67 -6.49
C CYS A 57 -4.68 4.34 -7.92
N LEU A 58 -3.84 3.70 -8.74
CA LEU A 58 -4.17 3.29 -10.10
C LEU A 58 -5.27 2.22 -10.12
N ALA A 59 -5.16 1.19 -9.26
CA ALA A 59 -6.18 0.16 -9.10
C ALA A 59 -7.52 0.76 -8.64
N THR A 60 -7.48 1.74 -7.73
CA THR A 60 -8.69 2.46 -7.28
C THR A 60 -9.26 3.33 -8.40
N ASN A 61 -8.42 4.01 -9.21
CA ASN A 61 -8.89 4.75 -10.38
C ASN A 61 -9.59 3.84 -11.40
N LEU A 62 -9.05 2.64 -11.64
CA LEU A 62 -9.70 1.61 -12.48
C LEU A 62 -11.06 1.20 -11.91
N LEU A 63 -11.14 0.97 -10.59
CA LEU A 63 -12.37 0.57 -9.90
C LEU A 63 -13.46 1.64 -10.02
N VAL A 64 -13.14 2.88 -9.66
CA VAL A 64 -14.14 3.97 -9.72
C VAL A 64 -14.51 4.36 -11.14
N ALA A 65 -13.66 4.11 -12.16
CA ALA A 65 -13.96 4.34 -13.56
C ALA A 65 -15.12 3.46 -14.07
N VAL A 66 -15.27 2.26 -13.50
CA VAL A 66 -16.38 1.34 -13.79
C VAL A 66 -17.50 1.44 -12.76
N ARG A 67 -17.57 2.53 -12.01
CA ARG A 67 -18.56 2.79 -10.94
C ARG A 67 -18.49 1.77 -9.81
N GLY A 68 -17.30 1.24 -9.51
CA GLY A 68 -17.05 0.47 -8.30
C GLY A 68 -16.71 1.38 -7.12
N GLU A 69 -16.88 0.87 -5.91
CA GLU A 69 -16.62 1.59 -4.66
C GLU A 69 -15.43 0.96 -3.94
N PRO A 70 -14.41 1.74 -3.54
CA PRO A 70 -13.38 1.26 -2.64
C PRO A 70 -13.93 1.13 -1.21
N HIS A 71 -13.36 0.21 -0.43
CA HIS A 71 -13.77 -0.07 0.94
C HIS A 71 -12.56 -0.06 1.89
N PHE A 72 -11.77 1.01 1.86
CA PHE A 72 -10.54 1.14 2.67
C PHE A 72 -10.80 1.12 4.18
N ASP A 73 -11.95 1.60 4.63
CA ASP A 73 -12.36 1.68 6.04
C ASP A 73 -13.10 0.44 6.54
N ASP A 74 -13.25 -0.58 5.68
CA ASP A 74 -13.81 -1.88 6.10
C ASP A 74 -12.78 -2.67 6.92
N PRO A 75 -13.16 -3.23 8.09
CA PRO A 75 -12.26 -4.07 8.88
C PRO A 75 -11.66 -5.24 8.12
N THR A 76 -12.36 -5.78 7.11
CA THR A 76 -11.91 -6.91 6.31
C THR A 76 -10.92 -6.53 5.21
N PHE A 77 -10.75 -5.24 4.93
CA PHE A 77 -9.80 -4.74 3.94
C PHE A 77 -8.35 -4.92 4.39
N ILE A 78 -8.08 -4.77 5.68
CA ILE A 78 -6.74 -4.92 6.25
C ILE A 78 -6.45 -6.40 6.50
N PRO A 79 -5.40 -7.00 5.88
CA PRO A 79 -5.02 -8.36 6.21
C PRO A 79 -4.60 -8.49 7.69
N CYS A 80 -5.13 -9.49 8.40
CA CYS A 80 -4.58 -9.91 9.68
C CYS A 80 -3.30 -10.71 9.44
N TYR A 81 -2.13 -10.08 9.56
CA TYR A 81 -0.85 -10.76 9.37
C TYR A 81 -0.53 -11.73 10.52
N PRO A 82 -0.02 -12.96 10.21
CA PRO A 82 0.25 -13.51 8.90
C PRO A 82 -1.02 -13.88 8.13
N ALA A 83 -1.08 -13.50 6.84
CA ALA A 83 -2.20 -13.75 5.94
C ALA A 83 -1.74 -14.48 4.68
N LEU A 84 -2.65 -15.16 4.00
CA LEU A 84 -2.36 -15.67 2.65
C LEU A 84 -2.57 -14.57 1.63
N MET A 85 -1.67 -14.48 0.66
CA MET A 85 -1.86 -13.62 -0.50
C MET A 85 -3.09 -14.11 -1.29
N PRO A 86 -4.09 -13.23 -1.53
CA PRO A 86 -5.30 -13.66 -2.22
C PRO A 86 -5.00 -14.28 -3.58
N HIS A 87 -5.64 -15.43 -3.86
CA HIS A 87 -5.58 -16.10 -5.17
C HIS A 87 -4.18 -16.49 -5.69
N HIS A 88 -3.12 -16.33 -4.90
CA HIS A 88 -1.76 -16.68 -5.34
C HIS A 88 -1.50 -18.18 -5.28
N GLN A 89 -0.96 -18.77 -6.37
CA GLN A 89 -0.56 -20.17 -6.47
C GLN A 89 0.91 -20.29 -6.88
N PRO A 90 1.73 -21.06 -6.13
CA PRO A 90 1.39 -21.76 -4.86
C PRO A 90 1.06 -20.74 -3.75
N PRO A 91 0.35 -21.15 -2.67
CA PRO A 91 -0.01 -20.24 -1.58
C PRO A 91 1.21 -19.52 -1.02
N LEU A 92 1.16 -18.20 -0.97
CA LEU A 92 2.21 -17.34 -0.42
C LEU A 92 1.71 -16.68 0.88
N THR A 93 2.48 -16.85 1.96
CA THR A 93 2.16 -16.24 3.26
C THR A 93 2.80 -14.87 3.38
N LEU A 94 1.96 -13.84 3.54
CA LEU A 94 2.36 -12.47 3.82
C LEU A 94 2.57 -12.30 5.33
N ARG A 95 3.74 -11.81 5.73
CA ARG A 95 4.13 -11.62 7.13
C ARG A 95 4.83 -10.28 7.34
N LEU A 96 4.59 -9.66 8.47
CA LEU A 96 5.35 -8.48 8.91
C LEU A 96 6.68 -8.94 9.51
N GLN A 97 7.76 -8.86 8.75
CA GLN A 97 9.08 -9.34 9.15
C GLN A 97 10.16 -8.27 8.99
N PRO A 98 11.15 -8.21 9.90
CA PRO A 98 12.33 -7.37 9.70
C PRO A 98 13.04 -7.75 8.41
N ALA A 99 13.69 -6.78 7.78
CA ALA A 99 14.41 -6.98 6.53
C ALA A 99 15.46 -8.07 6.67
N SER A 100 15.51 -8.98 5.72
CA SER A 100 16.61 -9.94 5.57
C SER A 100 16.69 -10.36 4.11
N VAL A 101 17.86 -10.84 3.68
CA VAL A 101 18.01 -11.37 2.32
C VAL A 101 17.03 -12.52 2.06
N THR A 102 16.72 -13.32 3.07
CA THR A 102 15.73 -14.41 2.99
C THR A 102 14.33 -13.85 2.77
N VAL A 103 13.89 -12.85 3.54
CA VAL A 103 12.57 -12.23 3.36
C VAL A 103 12.46 -11.58 1.99
N VAL A 104 13.48 -10.86 1.54
CA VAL A 104 13.47 -10.21 0.21
C VAL A 104 13.38 -11.27 -0.88
N ARG A 105 14.18 -12.36 -0.81
CA ARG A 105 14.17 -13.42 -1.82
C ARG A 105 12.89 -14.24 -1.81
N ASP A 106 12.47 -14.72 -0.64
CA ASP A 106 11.42 -15.75 -0.54
C ASP A 106 10.01 -15.16 -0.48
N VAL A 107 9.88 -13.87 -0.17
CA VAL A 107 8.58 -13.17 -0.10
C VAL A 107 8.52 -12.05 -1.15
N PHE A 108 9.39 -11.04 -1.10
CA PHE A 108 9.25 -9.88 -1.98
C PHE A 108 9.48 -10.22 -3.45
N CYS A 109 10.56 -10.95 -3.77
CA CYS A 109 10.77 -11.44 -5.13
C CYS A 109 9.72 -12.45 -5.59
N ALA A 110 9.04 -13.16 -4.66
CA ALA A 110 7.95 -14.06 -5.03
C ALA A 110 6.67 -13.28 -5.37
N ILE A 111 6.36 -12.20 -4.62
CA ILE A 111 5.25 -11.28 -4.91
C ILE A 111 5.44 -10.64 -6.29
N GLU A 112 6.63 -10.07 -6.53
CA GLU A 112 6.97 -9.29 -7.73
C GLU A 112 7.43 -10.17 -8.91
N ARG A 113 7.26 -11.48 -8.85
CA ARG A 113 7.73 -12.41 -9.87
C ARG A 113 7.15 -12.09 -11.24
N PRO A 114 7.99 -11.83 -12.26
CA PRO A 114 7.51 -11.52 -13.60
C PRO A 114 6.67 -12.63 -14.21
N MET A 115 5.58 -12.25 -14.86
CA MET A 115 4.81 -13.15 -15.73
C MET A 115 5.69 -13.61 -16.88
N THR A 116 5.67 -14.91 -17.18
CA THR A 116 6.41 -15.48 -18.32
C THR A 116 5.50 -15.59 -19.54
N VAL A 117 6.08 -15.73 -20.72
CA VAL A 117 5.33 -15.95 -21.98
C VAL A 117 4.50 -17.25 -21.98
N ARG A 118 4.72 -18.15 -21.03
CA ARG A 118 3.95 -19.39 -20.84
C ARG A 118 2.76 -19.23 -19.93
N ASP A 119 2.72 -18.17 -19.14
CA ASP A 119 1.63 -17.89 -18.23
C ASP A 119 0.40 -17.42 -19.03
N VAL A 120 -0.75 -18.04 -18.76
CA VAL A 120 -2.02 -17.66 -19.36
C VAL A 120 -2.72 -16.69 -18.40
N PRO A 121 -3.37 -15.62 -18.91
CA PRO A 121 -4.15 -14.73 -18.05
C PRO A 121 -5.24 -15.49 -17.29
N GLU A 122 -5.24 -15.39 -15.97
CA GLU A 122 -6.21 -16.05 -15.08
C GLU A 122 -6.79 -15.06 -14.08
N ALA A 123 -8.12 -14.96 -14.02
CA ALA A 123 -8.84 -14.09 -13.10
C ALA A 123 -9.18 -14.77 -11.76
N GLY A 124 -8.94 -16.09 -11.67
CA GLY A 124 -9.09 -16.85 -10.43
C GLY A 124 -7.78 -16.91 -9.66
N ASP A 125 -7.25 -18.11 -9.50
CA ASP A 125 -5.91 -18.31 -8.93
C ASP A 125 -4.84 -17.97 -9.97
N PHE A 126 -3.80 -17.23 -9.57
CA PHE A 126 -2.73 -16.75 -10.44
C PHE A 126 -1.34 -17.06 -9.86
N THR A 127 -0.32 -17.11 -10.71
CA THR A 127 1.07 -17.37 -10.31
C THR A 127 1.93 -16.12 -10.30
N SER A 128 1.42 -15.01 -10.83
CA SER A 128 2.00 -13.67 -10.76
C SER A 128 0.92 -12.59 -10.82
N ILE A 129 1.21 -11.43 -10.25
CA ILE A 129 0.30 -10.27 -10.28
C ILE A 129 0.01 -9.86 -11.72
N GLY A 130 1.01 -9.91 -12.60
CA GLY A 130 0.84 -9.60 -14.03
C GLY A 130 -0.14 -10.53 -14.74
N GLN A 131 -0.20 -11.82 -14.37
CA GLN A 131 -1.22 -12.74 -14.88
C GLN A 131 -2.64 -12.29 -14.49
N PHE A 132 -2.83 -11.86 -13.26
CA PHE A 132 -4.10 -11.33 -12.78
C PHE A 132 -4.49 -10.03 -13.52
N TYR A 133 -3.57 -9.08 -13.67
CA TYR A 133 -3.82 -7.85 -14.41
C TYR A 133 -4.01 -8.07 -15.92
N ALA A 134 -3.38 -9.08 -16.50
CA ALA A 134 -3.63 -9.47 -17.88
C ALA A 134 -5.08 -9.97 -18.08
N ALA A 135 -5.64 -10.69 -17.09
CA ALA A 135 -7.05 -11.09 -17.10
C ALA A 135 -7.99 -9.87 -16.98
N ILE A 136 -7.68 -8.91 -16.09
CA ILE A 136 -8.43 -7.64 -15.98
C ILE A 136 -8.41 -6.89 -17.32
N ALA A 137 -7.25 -6.75 -17.95
CA ALA A 137 -7.11 -6.09 -19.27
C ALA A 137 -7.92 -6.81 -20.38
N ALA A 138 -7.93 -8.14 -20.36
CA ALA A 138 -8.75 -8.94 -21.29
C ALA A 138 -10.26 -8.74 -21.02
N GLY A 139 -10.68 -8.69 -19.75
CA GLY A 139 -12.04 -8.38 -19.34
C GLY A 139 -12.51 -7.02 -19.85
N PHE A 140 -11.71 -5.96 -19.66
CA PHE A 140 -12.02 -4.63 -20.21
C PHE A 140 -12.22 -4.66 -21.74
N ARG A 141 -11.31 -5.34 -22.49
CA ARG A 141 -11.44 -5.43 -23.95
C ARG A 141 -12.72 -6.14 -24.37
N THR A 142 -13.06 -7.26 -23.72
CA THR A 142 -14.26 -8.04 -24.00
C THR A 142 -15.51 -7.22 -23.72
N LEU A 143 -15.62 -6.63 -22.54
CA LEU A 143 -16.82 -5.88 -22.13
C LEU A 143 -17.03 -4.62 -22.97
N VAL A 144 -15.96 -3.89 -23.32
CA VAL A 144 -16.06 -2.73 -24.22
C VAL A 144 -16.50 -3.15 -25.63
N ALA A 145 -16.02 -4.29 -26.13
CA ALA A 145 -16.45 -4.79 -27.44
C ALA A 145 -17.90 -5.25 -27.45
N GLU A 146 -18.39 -5.84 -26.37
CA GLU A 146 -19.76 -6.39 -26.28
C GLU A 146 -20.80 -5.34 -25.88
N LEU A 147 -20.49 -4.44 -24.93
CA LEU A 147 -21.45 -3.51 -24.33
C LEU A 147 -21.27 -2.06 -24.83
N GLY A 148 -20.11 -1.75 -25.41
CA GLY A 148 -19.68 -0.40 -25.74
C GLY A 148 -19.05 0.34 -24.56
N PRO A 149 -18.18 1.34 -24.82
CA PRO A 149 -17.41 2.03 -23.79
C PRO A 149 -18.27 2.77 -22.76
N ALA A 150 -19.41 3.35 -23.18
CA ALA A 150 -20.29 4.10 -22.27
C ALA A 150 -20.94 3.22 -21.20
N ALA A 151 -21.17 1.94 -21.48
CA ALA A 151 -21.75 1.00 -20.52
C ALA A 151 -20.71 0.40 -19.56
N VAL A 152 -19.42 0.53 -19.89
CA VAL A 152 -18.31 0.03 -19.04
C VAL A 152 -17.76 1.16 -18.17
N PHE A 153 -17.54 2.35 -18.74
CA PHE A 153 -16.95 3.50 -18.04
C PHE A 153 -18.06 4.48 -17.59
N GLU A 154 -18.86 4.04 -16.61
CA GLU A 154 -19.96 4.83 -16.02
C GLU A 154 -19.52 5.68 -14.82
N GLY A 155 -18.27 5.53 -14.37
CA GLY A 155 -17.75 6.20 -13.19
C GLY A 155 -17.47 7.69 -13.41
N HIS A 156 -17.35 8.43 -12.31
CA HIS A 156 -17.11 9.86 -12.34
C HIS A 156 -15.60 10.17 -12.35
N PRO A 157 -15.05 10.83 -13.41
CA PRO A 157 -13.63 11.14 -13.49
C PRO A 157 -13.10 11.99 -12.33
N TRP A 158 -13.93 12.86 -11.72
CA TRP A 158 -13.55 13.70 -10.59
C TRP A 158 -13.23 12.91 -9.32
N ARG A 159 -13.71 11.67 -9.17
CA ARG A 159 -13.37 10.78 -8.05
C ARG A 159 -11.96 10.19 -8.14
N GLN A 160 -11.28 10.35 -9.26
CA GLN A 160 -9.97 9.74 -9.48
C GLN A 160 -8.84 10.64 -9.00
N LEU A 161 -7.72 10.05 -8.59
CA LEU A 161 -6.46 10.75 -8.35
C LEU A 161 -5.63 10.81 -9.63
N THR A 162 -5.07 11.99 -9.93
CA THR A 162 -4.25 12.23 -11.11
C THR A 162 -2.85 12.71 -10.75
N THR A 163 -1.96 12.84 -11.72
CA THR A 163 -0.51 13.14 -11.56
C THR A 163 -0.16 14.31 -10.64
N GLY A 164 -1.06 15.26 -10.41
CA GLY A 164 -0.81 16.42 -9.54
C GLY A 164 -0.54 16.09 -8.06
N TYR A 165 -0.83 14.88 -7.60
CA TYR A 165 -0.77 14.49 -6.19
C TYR A 165 0.49 13.74 -5.78
N HIS A 166 1.26 13.22 -6.74
CA HIS A 166 2.56 12.59 -6.49
C HIS A 166 3.75 13.52 -6.73
N GLY A 167 3.50 14.80 -6.97
CA GLY A 167 4.54 15.79 -7.23
C GLY A 167 5.47 15.97 -6.03
N GLY A 168 6.69 15.49 -6.14
CA GLY A 168 7.78 15.96 -5.30
C GLY A 168 8.51 14.95 -4.41
N TYR A 169 8.22 13.66 -4.47
CA TYR A 169 9.09 12.68 -3.81
C TYR A 169 10.18 12.21 -4.78
N ALA A 170 11.42 12.65 -4.51
CA ALA A 170 12.59 12.17 -5.26
C ALA A 170 12.67 10.64 -5.19
N GLY A 171 12.66 9.99 -6.33
CA GLY A 171 12.76 8.52 -6.47
C GLY A 171 11.44 7.77 -6.62
N ALA A 172 10.29 8.43 -6.65
CA ALA A 172 9.04 7.83 -7.11
C ALA A 172 8.78 8.30 -8.54
N THR A 173 9.12 7.48 -9.51
CA THR A 173 8.66 7.67 -10.89
C THR A 173 7.35 6.93 -11.07
N GLY A 174 6.48 7.44 -11.89
CA GLY A 174 5.18 6.85 -12.19
C GLY A 174 4.12 7.93 -12.40
N THR A 175 3.18 7.61 -13.26
CA THR A 175 2.10 8.51 -13.65
C THR A 175 0.77 7.97 -13.17
N LEU A 176 0.06 8.70 -12.32
CA LEU A 176 -1.32 8.38 -12.02
C LEU A 176 -2.18 8.68 -13.26
N VAL A 177 -2.73 7.63 -13.85
CA VAL A 177 -3.56 7.70 -15.05
C VAL A 177 -5.01 7.97 -14.67
N ALA A 178 -5.61 9.01 -15.25
CA ALA A 178 -7.07 9.16 -15.22
C ALA A 178 -7.70 8.16 -16.20
N VAL A 179 -8.63 7.33 -15.70
CA VAL A 179 -9.27 6.25 -16.47
C VAL A 179 -10.67 6.68 -16.86
N HIS A 180 -10.94 6.74 -18.17
CA HIS A 180 -12.25 7.15 -18.72
C HIS A 180 -12.63 6.41 -20.01
N ASP A 181 -11.70 5.58 -20.52
CA ASP A 181 -11.88 4.78 -21.73
C ASP A 181 -10.97 3.55 -21.71
N LEU A 182 -11.12 2.66 -22.69
CA LEU A 182 -10.29 1.46 -22.79
C LEU A 182 -8.79 1.77 -22.91
N PRO A 183 -8.34 2.72 -23.75
CA PRO A 183 -6.92 3.06 -23.83
C PRO A 183 -6.34 3.51 -22.48
N SER A 184 -7.02 4.35 -21.70
CA SER A 184 -6.55 4.81 -20.41
C SER A 184 -6.57 3.70 -19.35
N ALA A 185 -7.58 2.82 -19.37
CA ALA A 185 -7.60 1.64 -18.51
C ALA A 185 -6.41 0.71 -18.76
N LEU A 186 -6.11 0.43 -20.04
CA LEU A 186 -4.97 -0.40 -20.40
C LEU A 186 -3.62 0.26 -20.07
N ARG A 187 -3.52 1.59 -20.13
CA ARG A 187 -2.30 2.31 -19.66
C ARG A 187 -2.13 2.17 -18.16
N ALA A 188 -3.21 2.31 -17.36
CA ALA A 188 -3.13 2.15 -15.91
C ALA A 188 -2.68 0.73 -15.52
N VAL A 189 -3.26 -0.31 -16.14
CA VAL A 189 -2.83 -1.70 -15.97
C VAL A 189 -1.36 -1.89 -16.38
N HIS A 190 -0.96 -1.33 -17.53
CA HIS A 190 0.40 -1.43 -18.02
C HIS A 190 1.41 -0.78 -17.05
N GLU A 191 1.07 0.38 -16.48
CA GLU A 191 1.93 1.08 -15.52
C GLU A 191 2.20 0.23 -14.28
N ILE A 192 1.16 -0.39 -13.69
CA ILE A 192 1.28 -1.28 -12.52
C ILE A 192 2.20 -2.46 -12.86
N VAL A 193 1.89 -3.20 -13.93
CA VAL A 193 2.63 -4.42 -14.29
C VAL A 193 4.09 -4.10 -14.66
N ARG A 194 4.32 -3.02 -15.42
CA ARG A 194 5.64 -2.60 -15.83
C ARG A 194 6.54 -2.25 -14.64
N GLN A 195 6.01 -1.54 -13.66
CA GLN A 195 6.77 -1.15 -12.46
C GLN A 195 7.00 -2.32 -11.50
N GLY A 196 6.01 -3.19 -11.28
CA GLY A 196 6.12 -4.34 -10.40
C GLY A 196 7.02 -5.43 -10.99
N GLU A 197 6.56 -6.06 -12.04
CA GLU A 197 7.20 -7.23 -12.63
C GLU A 197 8.23 -6.89 -13.71
N GLY A 198 8.06 -5.77 -14.41
CA GLY A 198 8.84 -5.42 -15.59
C GLY A 198 8.41 -6.17 -16.85
N THR A 199 9.27 -6.15 -17.85
CA THR A 199 9.09 -6.93 -19.10
C THR A 199 9.74 -8.30 -18.97
N ALA A 200 9.40 -9.20 -19.88
CA ALA A 200 10.03 -10.54 -19.97
C ALA A 200 11.57 -10.50 -20.14
N HIS A 201 12.14 -9.35 -20.44
CA HIS A 201 13.58 -9.12 -20.61
C HIS A 201 14.23 -8.39 -19.42
N GLY A 202 13.49 -8.13 -18.34
CA GLY A 202 14.03 -7.60 -17.09
C GLY A 202 14.28 -6.11 -17.03
N GLU A 203 14.05 -5.37 -18.10
CA GLU A 203 14.27 -3.92 -18.14
C GLU A 203 12.94 -3.17 -18.13
N ASN A 204 12.92 -2.04 -17.44
CA ASN A 204 11.88 -1.05 -17.62
C ASN A 204 12.02 -0.40 -19.00
N ASP A 205 10.90 -0.05 -19.62
CA ASP A 205 10.90 0.72 -20.88
C ASP A 205 11.40 2.16 -20.71
N GLU A 206 11.55 2.61 -19.44
CA GLU A 206 12.12 3.92 -19.11
C GLU A 206 13.61 3.81 -18.80
N PRO A 207 14.46 4.64 -19.42
CA PRO A 207 15.91 4.59 -19.20
C PRO A 207 16.26 4.78 -17.71
N GLY A 208 16.87 3.76 -17.12
CA GLY A 208 17.50 3.83 -15.80
C GLY A 208 16.65 3.40 -14.61
N GLU A 209 15.40 2.93 -14.79
CA GLU A 209 14.59 2.41 -13.71
C GLU A 209 14.29 0.91 -13.88
N LEU A 210 14.68 0.12 -12.89
CA LEU A 210 14.39 -1.31 -12.85
C LEU A 210 13.03 -1.56 -12.18
N ALA A 211 12.28 -2.56 -12.63
CA ALA A 211 11.09 -3.05 -11.98
C ALA A 211 11.40 -3.57 -10.55
N HIS A 212 10.36 -3.64 -9.70
CA HIS A 212 10.47 -4.02 -8.29
C HIS A 212 11.21 -5.36 -8.10
N TYR A 213 10.83 -6.37 -8.89
CA TYR A 213 11.50 -7.68 -8.88
C TYR A 213 13.02 -7.56 -9.03
N TRP A 214 13.50 -6.78 -9.99
CA TRP A 214 14.94 -6.63 -10.27
C TRP A 214 15.63 -5.80 -9.20
N ARG A 215 14.97 -4.78 -8.64
CA ARG A 215 15.51 -4.01 -7.51
C ARG A 215 15.68 -4.88 -6.26
N PHE A 216 14.70 -5.74 -5.96
CA PHE A 216 14.80 -6.67 -4.85
C PHE A 216 15.89 -7.73 -5.08
N ASN A 217 16.04 -8.22 -6.31
CA ASN A 217 17.14 -9.12 -6.64
C ASN A 217 18.52 -8.48 -6.44
N GLN A 218 18.70 -7.17 -6.64
CA GLN A 218 19.95 -6.49 -6.31
C GLN A 218 20.29 -6.56 -4.80
N ILE A 219 19.29 -6.67 -3.94
CA ILE A 219 19.51 -6.92 -2.50
C ILE A 219 19.89 -8.39 -2.27
N VAL A 220 19.25 -9.32 -2.98
CA VAL A 220 19.50 -10.76 -2.87
C VAL A 220 20.90 -11.14 -3.35
N ASP A 221 21.33 -10.61 -4.49
CA ASP A 221 22.65 -10.86 -5.06
C ASP A 221 23.78 -10.02 -4.47
N THR A 222 23.45 -9.21 -3.44
CA THR A 222 24.38 -8.33 -2.72
C THR A 222 24.94 -7.15 -3.52
N THR A 223 24.46 -6.88 -4.72
CA THR A 223 24.78 -5.65 -5.47
C THR A 223 24.33 -4.40 -4.71
N THR A 224 23.19 -4.52 -3.99
CA THR A 224 22.69 -3.53 -3.03
C THR A 224 22.67 -4.16 -1.63
N PRO A 225 23.77 -4.15 -0.87
CA PRO A 225 23.90 -4.95 0.35
C PRO A 225 22.98 -4.43 1.46
N LEU A 226 22.23 -5.34 2.09
CA LEU A 226 21.53 -5.12 3.33
C LEU A 226 22.53 -5.33 4.49
N ARG A 227 22.92 -4.25 5.20
CA ARG A 227 23.99 -4.30 6.19
C ARG A 227 23.49 -4.46 7.62
N SER A 228 22.82 -3.45 8.16
CA SER A 228 22.38 -3.41 9.56
C SER A 228 20.86 -3.38 9.64
N VAL A 229 20.31 -4.31 10.41
CA VAL A 229 18.87 -4.45 10.65
C VAL A 229 18.63 -4.47 12.15
N LEU A 230 17.69 -3.66 12.60
CA LEU A 230 17.24 -3.63 14.00
C LEU A 230 16.56 -4.96 14.34
N PRO A 231 16.78 -5.50 15.55
CA PRO A 231 16.10 -6.71 16.00
C PRO A 231 14.65 -6.40 16.36
N VAL A 232 13.78 -6.35 15.36
CA VAL A 232 12.34 -6.05 15.51
C VAL A 232 11.56 -7.37 15.53
N VAL A 233 10.51 -7.45 16.37
CA VAL A 233 9.66 -8.65 16.47
C VAL A 233 8.95 -8.93 15.14
N ALA A 234 8.83 -10.19 14.74
CA ALA A 234 8.02 -10.57 13.58
C ALA A 234 6.53 -10.63 13.95
N ASP A 235 5.66 -10.27 13.00
CA ASP A 235 4.20 -10.25 13.15
C ASP A 235 3.76 -9.61 14.48
N PRO A 236 4.07 -8.30 14.70
CA PRO A 236 3.72 -7.62 15.94
C PRO A 236 2.20 -7.54 16.13
N SER A 237 1.78 -7.62 17.38
CA SER A 237 0.40 -7.39 17.78
C SER A 237 0.39 -6.50 19.02
N THR A 238 -0.45 -5.50 19.03
CA THR A 238 -0.65 -4.62 20.18
C THR A 238 -1.05 -5.40 21.42
N GLU A 239 -1.93 -6.41 21.28
CA GLU A 239 -2.41 -7.27 22.38
C GLU A 239 -1.28 -8.13 22.97
N SER A 240 -0.20 -8.38 22.23
CA SER A 240 0.95 -9.14 22.72
C SER A 240 1.88 -8.35 23.63
N LEU A 241 1.70 -7.04 23.73
CA LEU A 241 2.47 -6.15 24.58
C LEU A 241 1.79 -6.02 25.97
N PRO A 242 2.56 -6.00 27.05
CA PRO A 242 1.98 -5.74 28.37
C PRO A 242 1.44 -4.32 28.45
N PRO A 243 0.36 -4.08 29.26
CA PRO A 243 -0.16 -2.73 29.47
C PRO A 243 0.91 -1.74 29.88
N GLY A 244 0.94 -0.57 29.23
CA GLY A 244 1.93 0.47 29.49
C GLY A 244 2.25 1.32 28.27
N PRO A 245 3.20 2.24 28.38
CA PRO A 245 3.47 3.21 27.30
C PRO A 245 3.79 2.61 25.94
N LEU A 246 4.45 1.43 25.89
CA LEU A 246 4.78 0.76 24.63
C LEU A 246 3.53 0.15 23.98
N HIS A 247 2.63 -0.46 24.75
CA HIS A 247 1.32 -0.91 24.31
C HIS A 247 0.50 0.26 23.75
N ASP A 248 0.44 1.37 24.48
CA ASP A 248 -0.30 2.56 24.08
C ASP A 248 0.28 3.20 22.80
N LEU A 249 1.61 3.15 22.64
CA LEU A 249 2.29 3.61 21.41
C LEU A 249 1.95 2.71 20.21
N SER A 250 1.88 1.39 20.40
CA SER A 250 1.44 0.46 19.36
C SER A 250 -0.02 0.71 18.96
N ALA A 251 -0.92 0.87 19.95
CA ALA A 251 -2.32 1.23 19.72
C ALA A 251 -2.46 2.59 19.00
N LEU A 252 -1.61 3.56 19.32
CA LEU A 252 -1.57 4.85 18.62
C LEU A 252 -1.18 4.69 17.14
N PHE A 253 -0.23 3.79 16.83
CA PHE A 253 0.11 3.50 15.45
C PHE A 253 -1.07 2.91 14.68
N ASP A 254 -1.74 1.89 15.23
CA ASP A 254 -2.89 1.24 14.60
C ASP A 254 -4.04 2.23 14.37
N ALA A 255 -4.31 3.09 15.36
CA ALA A 255 -5.31 4.13 15.25
C ALA A 255 -4.98 5.16 14.16
N ALA A 256 -3.72 5.58 14.06
CA ALA A 256 -3.26 6.51 13.01
C ALA A 256 -3.29 5.86 11.62
N TYR A 257 -3.00 4.55 11.53
CA TYR A 257 -3.08 3.80 10.27
C TYR A 257 -4.55 3.65 9.82
N ALA A 258 -5.45 3.29 10.72
CA ALA A 258 -6.88 3.26 10.41
C ALA A 258 -7.42 4.66 10.02
N LEU A 259 -6.89 5.75 10.62
CA LEU A 259 -7.23 7.11 10.20
C LEU A 259 -6.77 7.38 8.76
N LEU A 260 -5.59 6.90 8.34
CA LEU A 260 -5.15 6.99 6.94
C LEU A 260 -6.12 6.27 5.99
N LEU A 261 -6.59 5.08 6.35
CA LEU A 261 -7.54 4.34 5.52
C LEU A 261 -8.91 5.04 5.44
N ARG A 262 -9.41 5.60 6.54
CA ARG A 262 -10.62 6.45 6.52
C ARG A 262 -10.42 7.71 5.66
N LEU A 263 -9.23 8.32 5.72
CA LEU A 263 -8.88 9.43 4.84
C LEU A 263 -8.90 9.01 3.37
N MET A 264 -8.29 7.88 3.05
CA MET A 264 -8.31 7.32 1.69
C MET A 264 -9.76 7.06 1.24
N GLN A 265 -10.60 6.41 2.06
CA GLN A 265 -12.01 6.19 1.75
C GLN A 265 -12.69 7.49 1.32
N ARG A 266 -12.53 8.55 2.07
CA ARG A 266 -13.11 9.86 1.79
C ARG A 266 -12.55 10.52 0.53
N VAL A 267 -11.24 10.38 0.25
CA VAL A 267 -10.61 10.93 -0.95
C VAL A 267 -11.29 10.43 -2.23
N TRP A 268 -11.77 9.18 -2.25
CA TRP A 268 -12.50 8.63 -3.40
C TRP A 268 -14.03 8.73 -3.31
N ALA A 269 -14.58 9.13 -2.16
CA ALA A 269 -16.02 9.29 -1.96
C ALA A 269 -16.50 10.75 -1.97
N ASP A 270 -15.74 11.67 -1.33
CA ASP A 270 -16.15 13.06 -1.13
C ASP A 270 -16.08 13.90 -2.41
N GLU A 271 -16.93 14.92 -2.47
CA GLU A 271 -16.92 15.94 -3.52
C GLU A 271 -16.10 17.18 -3.10
N GLU A 272 -15.76 18.02 -4.07
CA GLU A 272 -15.14 19.32 -3.80
C GLU A 272 -16.10 20.26 -3.01
N PRO A 273 -15.61 21.14 -2.12
CA PRO A 273 -14.19 21.50 -1.93
C PRO A 273 -13.43 20.64 -0.89
N SER A 274 -14.11 19.85 -0.07
CA SER A 274 -13.48 19.09 1.04
C SER A 274 -12.42 18.11 0.57
N ARG A 275 -12.59 17.55 -0.62
CA ARG A 275 -11.70 16.57 -1.21
C ARG A 275 -10.27 17.08 -1.40
N ALA A 276 -10.07 18.33 -1.79
CA ALA A 276 -8.73 18.91 -1.98
C ALA A 276 -7.92 18.92 -0.67
N ASP A 277 -8.54 19.27 0.46
CA ASP A 277 -7.90 19.26 1.78
C ASP A 277 -7.59 17.82 2.24
N LEU A 278 -8.49 16.88 1.97
CA LEU A 278 -8.28 15.45 2.27
C LEU A 278 -7.09 14.89 1.50
N ILE A 279 -6.98 15.17 0.21
CA ILE A 279 -5.84 14.77 -0.61
C ILE A 279 -4.54 15.39 -0.08
N ALA A 280 -4.55 16.68 0.25
CA ALA A 280 -3.39 17.36 0.81
C ALA A 280 -2.94 16.78 2.16
N ALA A 281 -3.83 16.11 2.90
CA ALA A 281 -3.54 15.46 4.18
C ALA A 281 -2.88 14.09 4.06
N LEU A 282 -2.98 13.38 2.93
CA LEU A 282 -2.44 12.02 2.74
C LEU A 282 -0.94 11.93 3.09
N VAL A 283 -0.12 12.76 2.44
CA VAL A 283 1.33 12.75 2.65
C VAL A 283 1.73 13.20 4.06
N PRO A 284 1.18 14.29 4.63
CA PRO A 284 1.41 14.64 6.03
C PRO A 284 1.10 13.52 7.02
N LEU A 285 -0.02 12.82 6.86
CA LEU A 285 -0.39 11.71 7.75
C LEU A 285 0.60 10.54 7.65
N MET A 286 1.02 10.17 6.46
CA MET A 286 2.05 9.13 6.27
C MET A 286 3.43 9.55 6.80
N ALA A 287 3.90 10.73 6.40
CA ALA A 287 5.29 11.14 6.63
C ALA A 287 5.53 11.79 8.02
N ARG A 288 4.54 12.48 8.57
CA ARG A 288 4.67 13.25 9.82
C ARG A 288 3.96 12.63 11.01
N VAL A 289 3.10 11.61 10.79
CA VAL A 289 2.41 10.89 11.85
C VAL A 289 2.87 9.42 11.87
N LEU A 290 2.52 8.63 10.87
CA LEU A 290 2.80 7.18 10.86
C LEU A 290 4.29 6.86 10.91
N LYS A 291 5.10 7.44 10.04
CA LYS A 291 6.54 7.16 9.99
C LYS A 291 7.26 7.46 11.31
N PRO A 292 7.07 8.62 11.97
CA PRO A 292 7.69 8.88 13.27
C PRO A 292 7.27 7.89 14.37
N ILE A 293 5.98 7.51 14.44
CA ILE A 293 5.49 6.52 15.43
C ILE A 293 6.16 5.16 15.16
N ALA A 294 6.16 4.69 13.89
CA ALA A 294 6.84 3.45 13.50
C ALA A 294 8.33 3.47 13.87
N THR A 295 9.02 4.60 13.63
CA THR A 295 10.44 4.76 13.97
C THR A 295 10.69 4.64 15.49
N ILE A 296 9.77 5.16 16.32
CA ILE A 296 9.86 4.99 17.77
C ILE A 296 9.64 3.53 18.13
N LEU A 297 8.63 2.86 17.57
CA LEU A 297 8.36 1.44 17.84
C LEU A 297 9.56 0.55 17.54
N VAL A 298 10.13 0.64 16.34
CA VAL A 298 11.25 -0.24 15.93
C VAL A 298 12.56 0.01 16.69
N THR A 299 12.62 1.09 17.47
CA THR A 299 13.74 1.40 18.36
C THR A 299 13.41 1.24 19.85
N SER A 300 12.19 0.78 20.18
CA SER A 300 11.73 0.57 21.55
C SER A 300 11.81 -0.90 21.94
N PRO A 301 12.66 -1.29 22.91
CA PRO A 301 12.82 -2.68 23.32
C PRO A 301 11.54 -3.20 24.00
N ILE A 302 11.17 -4.44 23.73
CA ILE A 302 10.12 -5.16 24.45
C ILE A 302 10.73 -5.73 25.73
N GLU A 303 10.11 -5.42 26.88
CA GLU A 303 10.60 -5.91 28.17
C GLU A 303 10.78 -7.43 28.17
N ARG A 304 11.94 -7.91 28.66
CA ARG A 304 12.33 -9.33 28.74
C ARG A 304 12.44 -10.06 27.38
N ARG A 305 12.47 -9.34 26.27
CA ARG A 305 12.76 -9.89 24.94
C ARG A 305 13.97 -9.20 24.35
N GLU A 306 14.76 -9.94 23.57
CA GLU A 306 15.93 -9.39 22.86
C GLU A 306 15.56 -8.75 21.53
N VAL A 307 14.35 -8.18 21.44
CA VAL A 307 13.81 -7.57 20.23
C VAL A 307 13.06 -6.29 20.57
N ASN A 308 13.00 -5.39 19.61
CA ASN A 308 12.20 -4.18 19.65
C ASN A 308 10.74 -4.45 19.19
N ALA A 309 9.85 -3.55 19.53
CA ALA A 309 8.50 -3.54 19.00
C ALA A 309 8.50 -3.20 17.50
N GLY A 310 7.33 -3.32 16.86
CA GLY A 310 7.11 -2.95 15.47
C GLY A 310 5.68 -2.48 15.23
N PRO A 311 5.41 -1.78 14.12
CA PRO A 311 4.07 -1.37 13.75
C PRO A 311 3.23 -2.58 13.33
N SER A 312 2.03 -2.74 13.91
CA SER A 312 1.15 -3.91 13.68
C SER A 312 0.26 -3.75 12.45
N PHE A 313 0.01 -2.53 11.98
CA PHE A 313 -0.89 -2.24 10.86
C PHE A 313 -2.28 -2.85 11.05
N ALA A 314 -2.75 -2.92 12.29
CA ALA A 314 -4.04 -3.49 12.61
C ALA A 314 -5.18 -2.48 12.46
N PHE A 315 -6.38 -2.98 12.28
CA PHE A 315 -7.58 -2.15 12.22
C PHE A 315 -7.88 -1.51 13.58
N SER A 316 -8.38 -0.27 13.56
CA SER A 316 -8.80 0.46 14.75
C SER A 316 -9.99 1.36 14.47
N THR A 317 -10.93 1.41 15.40
CA THR A 317 -12.09 2.31 15.36
C THR A 317 -11.88 3.60 16.15
N THR A 318 -10.68 3.83 16.67
CA THR A 318 -10.37 5.01 17.51
C THR A 318 -10.65 6.31 16.74
N PRO A 319 -11.48 7.20 17.28
CA PRO A 319 -11.77 8.50 16.67
C PRO A 319 -10.52 9.39 16.57
N GLN A 320 -10.49 10.28 15.57
CA GLN A 320 -9.37 11.22 15.35
C GLN A 320 -9.04 12.06 16.60
N ALA A 321 -10.05 12.53 17.33
CA ALA A 321 -9.85 13.32 18.54
C ALA A 321 -9.11 12.51 19.63
N ASP A 322 -9.43 11.22 19.77
CA ASP A 322 -8.80 10.34 20.75
C ASP A 322 -7.37 9.93 20.34
N ILE A 323 -7.09 9.88 19.04
CA ILE A 323 -5.73 9.70 18.50
C ILE A 323 -4.82 10.86 18.94
N LEU A 324 -5.30 12.11 18.77
CA LEU A 324 -4.56 13.29 19.20
C LEU A 324 -4.35 13.29 20.72
N ALA A 325 -5.40 13.07 21.52
CA ALA A 325 -5.31 13.02 22.96
C ALA A 325 -4.35 11.92 23.45
N SER A 326 -4.34 10.76 22.80
CA SER A 326 -3.40 9.65 23.09
C SER A 326 -1.96 10.03 22.74
N CYS A 327 -1.75 10.65 21.60
CA CYS A 327 -0.45 11.16 21.18
C CYS A 327 0.10 12.17 22.20
N GLU A 328 -0.69 13.14 22.62
CA GLU A 328 -0.32 14.17 23.61
C GLU A 328 0.08 13.55 24.95
N ARG A 329 -0.70 12.59 25.48
CA ARG A 329 -0.38 11.88 26.73
C ARG A 329 0.97 11.17 26.65
N LEU A 330 1.28 10.56 25.52
CA LEU A 330 2.52 9.80 25.31
C LEU A 330 3.76 10.69 25.11
N THR A 331 3.61 12.01 24.91
CA THR A 331 4.77 12.92 24.72
C THR A 331 5.68 13.01 25.94
N SER A 332 5.19 12.70 27.14
CA SER A 332 6.00 12.64 28.36
C SER A 332 7.00 11.48 28.34
N THR A 333 6.60 10.34 27.79
CA THR A 333 7.45 9.14 27.66
C THR A 333 8.24 9.16 26.35
N TYR A 334 7.61 9.63 25.27
CA TYR A 334 8.20 9.71 23.93
C TYR A 334 8.22 11.15 23.42
N PRO A 335 9.23 11.97 23.77
CA PRO A 335 9.26 13.40 23.43
C PRO A 335 9.16 13.71 21.92
N ARG A 336 9.57 12.77 21.06
CA ARG A 336 9.46 12.89 19.60
C ARG A 336 8.01 12.95 19.11
N LEU A 337 7.03 12.50 19.91
CA LEU A 337 5.61 12.60 19.57
C LEU A 337 5.07 14.04 19.61
N LYS A 338 5.80 15.01 20.14
CA LYS A 338 5.40 16.43 20.09
C LYS A 338 5.17 16.91 18.65
N SER A 339 6.05 16.52 17.73
CA SER A 339 5.91 16.86 16.30
C SER A 339 4.76 16.10 15.65
N VAL A 340 4.47 14.89 16.11
CA VAL A 340 3.33 14.09 15.65
C VAL A 340 2.01 14.73 16.10
N ALA A 341 1.90 15.14 17.36
CA ALA A 341 0.73 15.85 17.86
C ALA A 341 0.47 17.16 17.10
N GLN A 342 1.53 17.94 16.81
CA GLN A 342 1.41 19.13 15.97
C GLN A 342 0.91 18.79 14.57
N ALA A 343 1.39 17.71 13.95
CA ALA A 343 0.92 17.29 12.64
C ALA A 343 -0.56 16.87 12.66
N LEU A 344 -0.99 16.12 13.68
CA LEU A 344 -2.38 15.72 13.88
C LEU A 344 -3.33 16.92 14.04
N HIS A 345 -2.91 17.97 14.75
CA HIS A 345 -3.68 19.21 14.90
C HIS A 345 -3.98 19.93 13.58
N HIS A 346 -3.12 19.76 12.58
CA HIS A 346 -3.26 20.42 11.28
C HIS A 346 -3.98 19.55 10.23
N LEU A 347 -4.38 18.32 10.58
CA LEU A 347 -5.18 17.49 9.68
C LEU A 347 -6.63 18.01 9.60
N PRO A 348 -7.29 17.90 8.44
CA PRO A 348 -8.72 18.14 8.35
C PRO A 348 -9.49 17.13 9.21
N LEU A 349 -10.75 17.44 9.53
CA LEU A 349 -11.62 16.49 10.20
C LEU A 349 -11.99 15.35 9.24
N ILE A 350 -11.49 14.16 9.56
CA ILE A 350 -11.67 12.94 8.74
C ILE A 350 -12.89 12.15 9.21
N ASP A 351 -13.16 12.12 10.51
CA ASP A 351 -14.24 11.34 11.13
C ASP A 351 -15.62 12.03 11.09
N VAL A 352 -15.82 12.96 10.17
CA VAL A 352 -17.15 13.55 9.95
C VAL A 352 -17.93 12.59 9.03
N PRO A 353 -19.15 12.15 9.41
CA PRO A 353 -19.97 11.37 8.49
C PRO A 353 -20.18 12.15 7.20
N VAL A 354 -20.03 11.46 6.06
CA VAL A 354 -20.45 12.02 4.76
C VAL A 354 -21.94 12.36 4.92
N ALA A 355 -22.32 13.61 4.71
CA ALA A 355 -23.71 14.01 4.76
C ALA A 355 -24.46 13.18 3.71
N ALA A 356 -25.47 12.41 4.17
CA ALA A 356 -26.26 11.52 3.34
C ALA A 356 -27.11 12.27 2.31
#